data_02907777140a6bccbfdc78e0ee54008c
#
_entry.id   02907777140a6bccbfdc78e0ee54008c
#
_cell.length_a   1.000
_cell.length_b   1.000
_cell.length_c   1.000
_cell.angle_alpha   90.00
_cell.angle_beta   90.00
_cell.angle_gamma   90.00
#
_symmetry.space_group_name_H-M   'P 1'
#
loop_
_entity.id
_entity.type
_entity.pdbx_description
1 polymer ?
#
loop_
_entity_poly.entity_id
_entity_poly.type
_entity_poly.pdbx_seq_one_letter_code
_entity_poly.pdbx_strand_id
1 'polypeptide(L)'
;AWEYAAQREAFGKPLTAFQGVSHPLADYETQVEAARLLCLQTLWLKDNHLPHTAEAGMCKWWGPKLAYDVVHQCLLTFGHAGYDRGVMEQRMRDVLGFQIGDGTAQIMKTIIARHKAGRKAVPA
;
A
#
# COMPACT_ATOMS: atom_id res chain seq x y z
N ALA A 1 -6.02 8.72 9.66
CA ALA A 1 -6.36 7.83 10.78
C ALA A 1 -5.75 8.30 12.09
N TRP A 2 -4.47 8.71 12.10
CA TRP A 2 -3.77 9.16 13.33
C TRP A 2 -4.48 10.32 14.03
N GLU A 3 -4.84 11.38 13.29
CA GLU A 3 -5.56 12.54 13.84
C GLU A 3 -6.91 12.13 14.45
N TYR A 4 -7.66 11.31 13.73
CA TYR A 4 -8.93 10.78 14.23
C TYR A 4 -8.75 9.96 15.51
N ALA A 5 -7.78 9.03 15.51
CA ALA A 5 -7.51 8.18 16.66
C ALA A 5 -7.01 8.97 17.89
N ALA A 6 -6.32 10.09 17.68
CA ALA A 6 -5.88 10.98 18.75
C ALA A 6 -7.03 11.82 19.35
N GLN A 7 -8.07 12.11 18.57
CA GLN A 7 -9.21 12.93 19.01
C GLN A 7 -10.39 12.09 19.52
N ARG A 8 -10.60 10.91 18.90
CA ARG A 8 -11.71 10.03 19.26
C ARG A 8 -11.43 9.29 20.57
N GLU A 9 -12.31 9.45 21.53
CA GLU A 9 -12.22 8.75 22.82
C GLU A 9 -13.13 7.51 22.87
N ALA A 10 -12.63 6.49 23.55
CA ALA A 10 -13.38 5.31 23.97
C ALA A 10 -12.87 4.87 25.34
N PHE A 11 -13.77 4.44 26.22
CA PHE A 11 -13.42 4.01 27.59
C PHE A 11 -12.59 5.06 28.37
N GLY A 12 -12.89 6.35 28.16
CA GLY A 12 -12.28 7.46 28.89
C GLY A 12 -10.86 7.86 28.44
N LYS A 13 -10.41 7.40 27.28
CA LYS A 13 -9.11 7.77 26.72
C LYS A 13 -9.09 7.76 25.19
N PRO A 14 -8.16 8.50 24.54
CA PRO A 14 -8.01 8.50 23.08
C PRO A 14 -7.77 7.09 22.52
N LEU A 15 -8.22 6.83 21.28
CA LEU A 15 -8.00 5.54 20.62
C LEU A 15 -6.51 5.22 20.47
N THR A 16 -5.65 6.21 20.33
CA THR A 16 -4.18 6.03 20.25
C THR A 16 -3.57 5.42 21.52
N ALA A 17 -4.24 5.53 22.67
CA ALA A 17 -3.80 4.90 23.92
C ALA A 17 -4.00 3.37 23.94
N PHE A 18 -4.72 2.82 22.97
CA PHE A 18 -4.91 1.38 22.83
C PHE A 18 -3.92 0.81 21.81
N GLN A 19 -3.06 -0.10 22.25
CA GLN A 19 -2.07 -0.75 21.39
C GLN A 19 -2.70 -1.48 20.20
N GLY A 20 -3.89 -2.05 20.38
CA GLY A 20 -4.66 -2.66 19.27
C GLY A 20 -5.06 -1.69 18.17
N VAL A 21 -4.97 -0.38 18.40
CA VAL A 21 -5.21 0.67 17.39
C VAL A 21 -3.88 1.29 16.93
N SER A 22 -3.02 1.70 17.87
CA SER A 22 -1.79 2.42 17.53
C SER A 22 -0.73 1.55 16.85
N HIS A 23 -0.59 0.26 17.24
CA HIS A 23 0.41 -0.62 16.65
C HIS A 23 0.13 -0.93 15.16
N PRO A 24 -1.07 -1.35 14.73
CA PRO A 24 -1.37 -1.51 13.31
C PRO A 24 -1.15 -0.25 12.48
N LEU A 25 -1.46 0.93 13.03
CA LEU A 25 -1.19 2.20 12.33
C LEU A 25 0.31 2.46 12.16
N ALA A 26 1.12 2.17 13.19
CA ALA A 26 2.58 2.32 13.13
C ALA A 26 3.21 1.32 12.15
N ASP A 27 2.73 0.08 12.11
CA ASP A 27 3.18 -0.94 11.16
C ASP A 27 2.94 -0.48 9.71
N TYR A 28 1.75 0.03 9.42
CA TYR A 28 1.43 0.52 8.08
C TYR A 28 2.15 1.81 7.73
N GLU A 29 2.39 2.72 8.67
CA GLU A 29 3.22 3.92 8.45
C GLU A 29 4.62 3.52 7.97
N THR A 30 5.23 2.52 8.63
CA THR A 30 6.54 1.97 8.25
C THR A 30 6.52 1.38 6.83
N GLN A 31 5.49 0.61 6.50
CA GLN A 31 5.37 -0.02 5.18
C GLN A 31 5.11 1.03 4.07
N VAL A 32 4.32 2.06 4.35
CA VAL A 32 4.08 3.17 3.42
C VAL A 32 5.38 3.91 3.11
N GLU A 33 6.19 4.18 4.13
CA GLU A 33 7.50 4.83 3.90
C GLU A 33 8.44 3.94 3.09
N ALA A 34 8.48 2.64 3.36
CA ALA A 34 9.27 1.69 2.57
C ALA A 34 8.81 1.63 1.10
N ALA A 35 7.49 1.62 0.86
CA ALA A 35 6.95 1.65 -0.50
C ALA A 35 7.26 2.97 -1.21
N ARG A 36 7.17 4.11 -0.50
CA ARG A 36 7.53 5.42 -1.02
C ARG A 36 8.99 5.47 -1.46
N LEU A 37 9.91 4.96 -0.63
CA LEU A 37 11.33 4.90 -0.95
C LEU A 37 11.61 4.00 -2.16
N LEU A 38 10.94 2.86 -2.30
CA LEU A 38 11.04 2.00 -3.48
C LEU A 38 10.59 2.73 -4.75
N CYS A 39 9.50 3.48 -4.70
CA CYS A 39 9.03 4.29 -5.82
C CYS A 39 10.05 5.38 -6.18
N LEU A 40 10.60 6.10 -5.19
CA LEU A 40 11.62 7.13 -5.42
C LEU A 40 12.89 6.53 -6.04
N GLN A 41 13.34 5.38 -5.54
CA GLN A 41 14.47 4.65 -6.12
C GLN A 41 14.21 4.29 -7.59
N THR A 42 13.01 3.78 -7.89
CA THR A 42 12.61 3.41 -9.26
C THR A 42 12.63 4.62 -10.20
N LEU A 43 12.12 5.75 -9.75
CA LEU A 43 12.13 7.01 -10.50
C LEU A 43 13.57 7.52 -10.72
N TRP A 44 14.40 7.46 -9.68
CA TRP A 44 15.81 7.83 -9.79
C TRP A 44 16.56 6.98 -10.81
N LEU A 45 16.34 5.65 -10.79
CA LEU A 45 16.92 4.74 -11.79
C LEU A 45 16.48 5.13 -13.20
N LYS A 46 15.19 5.42 -13.40
CA LYS A 46 14.62 5.86 -14.67
C LYS A 46 15.28 7.17 -15.16
N ASP A 47 15.37 8.17 -14.28
CA ASP A 47 15.91 9.48 -14.61
C ASP A 47 17.39 9.43 -14.97
N ASN A 48 18.13 8.46 -14.41
CA ASN A 48 19.54 8.21 -14.73
C ASN A 48 19.74 7.18 -15.87
N HIS A 49 18.67 6.83 -16.60
CA HIS A 49 18.70 5.86 -17.72
C HIS A 49 19.24 4.48 -17.33
N LEU A 50 19.09 4.08 -16.07
CA LEU A 50 19.49 2.78 -15.54
C LEU A 50 18.36 1.75 -15.67
N PRO A 51 18.68 0.43 -15.73
CA PRO A 51 17.67 -0.61 -15.71
C PRO A 51 16.78 -0.51 -14.44
N HIS A 52 15.46 -0.47 -14.63
CA HIS A 52 14.48 -0.29 -13.55
C HIS A 52 13.20 -1.14 -13.72
N THR A 53 13.22 -2.08 -14.66
CA THR A 53 12.04 -2.90 -15.00
C THR A 53 11.54 -3.73 -13.81
N ALA A 54 12.47 -4.33 -13.05
CA ALA A 54 12.10 -5.14 -11.89
C ALA A 54 11.52 -4.27 -10.76
N GLU A 55 12.15 -3.12 -10.48
CA GLU A 55 11.73 -2.16 -9.47
C GLU A 55 10.35 -1.57 -9.80
N ALA A 56 10.11 -1.22 -11.07
CA ALA A 56 8.79 -0.78 -11.53
C ALA A 56 7.72 -1.88 -11.32
N GLY A 57 8.05 -3.13 -11.62
CA GLY A 57 7.19 -4.27 -11.32
C GLY A 57 6.92 -4.43 -9.83
N MET A 58 7.93 -4.22 -8.97
CA MET A 58 7.77 -4.25 -7.50
C MET A 58 6.82 -3.16 -7.03
N CYS A 59 7.01 -1.92 -7.46
CA CYS A 59 6.10 -0.81 -7.13
C CYS A 59 4.67 -1.12 -7.55
N LYS A 60 4.47 -1.63 -8.77
CA LYS A 60 3.14 -1.85 -9.34
C LYS A 60 2.35 -2.97 -8.65
N TRP A 61 2.98 -4.06 -8.23
CA TRP A 61 2.23 -5.12 -7.56
C TRP A 61 2.08 -4.87 -6.05
N TRP A 62 3.12 -4.34 -5.39
CA TRP A 62 3.11 -4.17 -3.94
C TRP A 62 2.42 -2.89 -3.50
N GLY A 63 2.64 -1.77 -4.20
CA GLY A 63 2.02 -0.49 -3.86
C GLY A 63 0.50 -0.54 -3.78
N PRO A 64 -0.22 -1.00 -4.81
CA PRO A 64 -1.68 -1.13 -4.76
C PRO A 64 -2.20 -2.11 -3.71
N LYS A 65 -1.47 -3.22 -3.48
CA LYS A 65 -1.82 -4.15 -2.39
C LYS A 65 -1.69 -3.47 -1.03
N LEU A 66 -0.57 -2.83 -0.76
CA LEU A 66 -0.34 -2.10 0.47
C LEU A 66 -1.35 -0.97 0.65
N ALA A 67 -1.65 -0.21 -0.40
CA ALA A 67 -2.65 0.85 -0.36
C ALA A 67 -4.02 0.33 0.07
N TYR A 68 -4.44 -0.84 -0.42
CA TYR A 68 -5.66 -1.50 0.01
C TYR A 68 -5.62 -1.85 1.51
N ASP A 69 -4.54 -2.51 1.96
CA ASP A 69 -4.39 -2.93 3.36
C ASP A 69 -4.39 -1.72 4.31
N VAL A 70 -3.71 -0.62 3.93
CA VAL A 70 -3.67 0.65 4.68
C VAL A 70 -5.04 1.31 4.76
N VAL A 71 -5.73 1.45 3.63
CA VAL A 71 -7.06 2.10 3.60
C VAL A 71 -8.06 1.26 4.37
N HIS A 72 -8.00 -0.07 4.27
CA HIS A 72 -8.82 -0.99 5.06
C HIS A 72 -8.57 -0.78 6.57
N GLN A 73 -7.31 -0.75 7.01
CA GLN A 73 -6.99 -0.49 8.42
C GLN A 73 -7.46 0.89 8.89
N CYS A 74 -7.30 1.91 8.04
CA CYS A 74 -7.83 3.25 8.34
C CYS A 74 -9.36 3.21 8.50
N LEU A 75 -10.08 2.54 7.60
CA LEU A 75 -11.53 2.40 7.67
C LEU A 75 -11.96 1.73 8.99
N LEU A 76 -11.27 0.65 9.38
CA LEU A 76 -11.52 -0.02 10.67
C LEU A 76 -11.26 0.92 11.86
N THR A 77 -10.24 1.74 11.79
CA THR A 77 -9.91 2.72 12.83
C THR A 77 -10.99 3.80 12.96
N PHE A 78 -11.57 4.26 11.85
CA PHE A 78 -12.71 5.18 11.84
C PHE A 78 -14.01 4.51 12.31
N GLY A 79 -14.10 3.18 12.21
CA GLY A 79 -15.30 2.42 12.56
C GLY A 79 -16.49 2.83 11.66
N HIS A 80 -17.65 3.06 12.28
CA HIS A 80 -18.87 3.44 11.54
C HIS A 80 -18.66 4.70 10.68
N ALA A 81 -17.93 5.70 11.18
CA ALA A 81 -17.64 6.93 10.43
C ALA A 81 -16.80 6.69 9.17
N GLY A 82 -16.00 5.61 9.13
CA GLY A 82 -15.26 5.19 7.93
C GLY A 82 -16.08 4.34 6.97
N TYR A 83 -17.04 3.60 7.49
CA TYR A 83 -17.93 2.71 6.72
C TYR A 83 -19.03 3.46 5.98
N ASP A 84 -19.52 4.58 6.55
CA ASP A 84 -20.57 5.40 5.93
C ASP A 84 -20.06 6.04 4.61
N ARG A 85 -21.01 6.42 3.75
CA ARG A 85 -20.67 7.05 2.47
C ARG A 85 -19.79 8.26 2.67
N GLY A 86 -18.62 8.26 2.01
CA GLY A 86 -17.66 9.35 2.11
C GLY A 86 -16.28 9.01 1.57
N VAL A 87 -15.30 9.79 1.98
CA VAL A 87 -13.93 9.72 1.45
C VAL A 87 -13.27 8.36 1.68
N MET A 88 -13.49 7.73 2.84
CA MET A 88 -12.83 6.46 3.18
C MET A 88 -13.41 5.28 2.40
N GLU A 89 -14.73 5.21 2.28
CA GLU A 89 -15.42 4.20 1.48
C GLU A 89 -15.04 4.32 0.00
N GLN A 90 -14.99 5.53 -0.53
CA GLN A 90 -14.55 5.76 -1.90
C GLN A 90 -13.10 5.34 -2.12
N ARG A 91 -12.17 5.72 -1.25
CA ARG A 91 -10.76 5.31 -1.33
C ARG A 91 -10.60 3.80 -1.34
N MET A 92 -11.42 3.07 -0.57
CA MET A 92 -11.39 1.61 -0.55
C MET A 92 -11.69 1.00 -1.92
N ARG A 93 -12.64 1.55 -2.65
CA ARG A 93 -12.96 1.15 -4.04
C ARG A 93 -11.87 1.57 -5.03
N ASP A 94 -11.35 2.78 -4.88
CA ASP A 94 -10.33 3.32 -5.78
C ASP A 94 -9.04 2.48 -5.74
N VAL A 95 -8.58 2.11 -4.54
CA VAL A 95 -7.34 1.31 -4.40
C VAL A 95 -7.48 -0.11 -4.96
N LEU A 96 -8.70 -0.68 -4.98
CA LEU A 96 -8.96 -1.95 -5.65
C LEU A 96 -8.72 -1.86 -7.17
N GLY A 97 -9.12 -0.76 -7.80
CA GLY A 97 -8.90 -0.52 -9.22
C GLY A 97 -7.43 -0.59 -9.62
N PHE A 98 -6.55 -0.09 -8.78
CA PHE A 98 -5.09 -0.13 -9.02
C PHE A 98 -4.49 -1.54 -8.95
N GLN A 99 -5.14 -2.51 -8.33
CA GLN A 99 -4.69 -3.91 -8.35
C GLN A 99 -5.05 -4.62 -9.65
N ILE A 100 -6.01 -4.11 -10.40
CA ILE A 100 -6.56 -4.72 -11.62
C ILE A 100 -5.99 -4.03 -12.86
N GLY A 101 -6.04 -2.70 -12.92
CA GLY A 101 -5.60 -1.90 -14.06
C GLY A 101 -4.09 -2.00 -14.33
N ASP A 102 -3.69 -1.86 -15.59
CA ASP A 102 -2.29 -1.76 -16.04
C ASP A 102 -1.39 -2.94 -15.64
N GLY A 103 -1.95 -4.13 -15.53
CA GLY A 103 -1.25 -5.36 -15.20
C GLY A 103 -1.43 -5.80 -13.75
N THR A 104 -1.87 -7.05 -13.61
CA THR A 104 -2.09 -7.66 -12.31
C THR A 104 -0.80 -7.95 -11.55
N ALA A 105 -0.91 -8.20 -10.24
CA ALA A 105 0.23 -8.57 -9.40
C ALA A 105 0.97 -9.81 -9.94
N GLN A 106 0.27 -10.78 -10.53
CA GLN A 106 0.86 -12.00 -11.11
C GLN A 106 1.76 -11.65 -12.31
N ILE A 107 1.30 -10.79 -13.20
CA ILE A 107 2.08 -10.33 -14.35
C ILE A 107 3.33 -9.58 -13.88
N MET A 108 3.20 -8.68 -12.91
CA MET A 108 4.35 -7.94 -12.36
C MET A 108 5.38 -8.87 -11.71
N LYS A 109 4.94 -9.87 -10.95
CA LYS A 109 5.82 -10.88 -10.34
C LYS A 109 6.53 -11.72 -11.40
N THR A 110 5.86 -12.07 -12.51
CA THR A 110 6.49 -12.75 -13.66
C THR A 110 7.59 -11.87 -14.29
N ILE A 111 7.35 -10.57 -14.45
CA ILE A 111 8.35 -9.62 -14.96
C ILE A 111 9.58 -9.58 -14.04
N ILE A 112 9.39 -9.47 -12.74
CA ILE A 112 10.46 -9.46 -11.74
C ILE A 112 11.25 -10.77 -11.80
N ALA A 113 10.55 -11.92 -11.78
CA ALA A 113 11.19 -13.23 -11.83
C ALA A 113 12.03 -13.42 -13.09
N ARG A 114 11.51 -13.00 -14.25
CA ARG A 114 12.25 -13.04 -15.54
C ARG A 114 13.48 -12.15 -15.54
N HIS A 115 13.39 -11.00 -14.90
CA HIS A 115 14.53 -10.10 -14.77
C HIS A 115 15.65 -10.71 -13.92
N LYS A 116 15.29 -11.43 -12.84
CA LYS A 116 16.25 -12.06 -11.91
C LYS A 116 16.80 -13.41 -12.42
N ALA A 117 15.94 -14.27 -12.96
CA ALA A 117 16.30 -15.65 -13.34
C ALA A 117 16.49 -15.85 -14.85
N GLY A 118 16.16 -14.86 -15.67
CA GLY A 118 16.17 -14.95 -17.13
C GLY A 118 14.86 -15.52 -17.72
N ARG A 119 14.55 -15.12 -18.95
CA ARG A 119 13.30 -15.50 -19.64
C ARG A 119 13.15 -17.01 -19.88
N LYS A 120 14.27 -17.74 -20.05
CA LYS A 120 14.23 -19.19 -20.26
C LYS A 120 13.79 -19.96 -19.01
N ALA A 121 14.14 -19.45 -17.82
CA ALA A 121 13.77 -20.07 -16.55
C ALA A 121 12.34 -19.74 -16.10
N VAL A 122 11.78 -18.64 -16.60
CA VAL A 122 10.42 -18.20 -16.24
C VAL A 122 9.65 -17.94 -17.54
N PRO A 123 8.95 -18.96 -18.11
CA PRO A 123 8.14 -18.79 -19.32
C PRO A 123 6.94 -17.84 -19.09
N ALA A 124 6.25 -17.51 -20.18
CA ALA A 124 5.10 -16.61 -20.16
C ALA A 124 3.89 -17.27 -19.48
#